data_eb7f560a8d933a4ef4762134ee1f12d2
#
_entry.id   eb7f560a8d933a4ef4762134ee1f12d2
#
_cell.length_a   1.000
_cell.length_b   1.000
_cell.length_c   1.000
_cell.angle_alpha   90.00
_cell.angle_beta   90.00
_cell.angle_gamma   90.00
#
_symmetry.space_group_name_H-M   'P 1'
#
loop_
_entity.id
_entity.type
_entity.pdbx_description
1 polymer ?
#
loop_
_entity_poly.entity_id
_entity_poly.type
_entity_poly.pdbx_seq_one_letter_code
_entity_poly.pdbx_strand_id
1 'polypeptide(L)'
;MQTIRKKTMMLMTAFILFLLVAVTPFSSVKATLTRGSDDFDPLVDISVTVTIDKIRAFDKFDQQLMKREYVDWNSDPDFFVKVIINDQEFTSPVWPNMKYINDPNWSATCNVPDDVELVNVVIQLWDANDTGAPDKLCDISPDTGSTSDSKDVELTYSIKTGHWTGDDALGDPSGYGRLNGDDDGSIYQHQSDAELWFTINQTDYDGDGIPYWMEVNEYGTDPTVNNRGEDTDADGVPIEWEWWWGYNPTVAESHATLDPDVDGLNNLEEYRTSQWGSDPFRADLFVELDQMMPSPTGETSTLPEGSKELLYTAYDRQNLVYHLDDGSWVGTGSEMIPFDSLTQDSELDAIYENYFLHGDHHNWRLGVFHYGVVIYQSAVVNGNMFGRNRFQISSHGLEQKKATIPFLNRDVIYGGAYMHETGHTLAIFPIGGHNPNSGAPWQLGWWFWRPYKSCMNYGYIYTTVDYSDGSRGLRDFNDWADMDLTAFQS
;
A
#
# COMPACT_ATOMS: atom_id res chain seq x y z
N MET A 1 47.22 -28.19 -13.19
CA MET A 1 47.17 -27.91 -11.74
C MET A 1 47.54 -26.46 -11.37
N GLN A 2 48.34 -25.75 -12.15
CA GLN A 2 48.66 -24.33 -11.88
C GLN A 2 47.57 -23.32 -12.27
N THR A 3 46.71 -23.65 -13.21
CA THR A 3 45.66 -22.74 -13.71
C THR A 3 44.45 -22.63 -12.74
N ILE A 4 44.21 -23.68 -11.96
CA ILE A 4 43.09 -23.70 -11.00
C ILE A 4 43.45 -22.88 -9.76
N ARG A 5 44.73 -22.89 -9.33
CA ARG A 5 45.18 -22.08 -8.18
C ARG A 5 45.12 -20.57 -8.42
N LYS A 6 45.36 -20.12 -9.66
CA LYS A 6 45.26 -18.68 -10.01
C LYS A 6 43.83 -18.15 -10.00
N LYS A 7 42.83 -18.96 -10.44
CA LYS A 7 41.44 -18.55 -10.45
C LYS A 7 40.86 -18.48 -9.01
N THR A 8 41.23 -19.43 -8.14
CA THR A 8 40.78 -19.44 -6.73
C THR A 8 41.37 -18.28 -5.95
N MET A 9 42.63 -17.91 -6.22
CA MET A 9 43.28 -16.78 -5.56
C MET A 9 42.73 -15.42 -6.03
N MET A 10 42.32 -15.33 -7.31
CA MET A 10 41.67 -14.11 -7.85
C MET A 10 40.23 -13.94 -7.34
N LEU A 11 39.49 -15.04 -7.13
CA LEU A 11 38.17 -14.98 -6.48
C LEU A 11 38.25 -14.60 -4.99
N MET A 12 39.26 -15.12 -4.27
CA MET A 12 39.44 -14.76 -2.87
C MET A 12 39.88 -13.29 -2.69
N THR A 13 40.69 -12.76 -3.61
CA THR A 13 41.10 -11.34 -3.54
C THR A 13 39.95 -10.41 -3.93
N ALA A 14 39.07 -10.79 -4.85
CA ALA A 14 37.86 -10.04 -5.18
C ALA A 14 36.83 -10.06 -4.04
N PHE A 15 36.68 -11.21 -3.35
CA PHE A 15 35.79 -11.31 -2.19
C PHE A 15 36.28 -10.51 -0.98
N ILE A 16 37.59 -10.48 -0.75
CA ILE A 16 38.19 -9.67 0.34
C ILE A 16 38.16 -8.17 0.01
N LEU A 17 38.23 -7.78 -1.27
CA LEU A 17 38.07 -6.38 -1.68
C LEU A 17 36.59 -5.92 -1.56
N PHE A 18 35.62 -6.79 -1.82
CA PHE A 18 34.18 -6.46 -1.66
C PHE A 18 33.78 -6.38 -0.17
N LEU A 19 34.37 -7.21 0.70
CA LEU A 19 34.14 -7.12 2.16
C LEU A 19 34.83 -5.91 2.80
N LEU A 20 35.89 -5.34 2.19
CA LEU A 20 36.57 -4.16 2.72
C LEU A 20 35.91 -2.83 2.29
N VAL A 21 35.06 -2.83 1.28
CA VAL A 21 34.26 -1.65 0.90
C VAL A 21 32.96 -1.56 1.69
N ALA A 22 32.49 -2.68 2.27
CA ALA A 22 31.25 -2.73 3.05
C ALA A 22 31.41 -2.41 4.55
N VAL A 23 32.60 -2.03 5.00
CA VAL A 23 32.82 -1.58 6.38
C VAL A 23 33.47 -0.19 6.36
N THR A 24 32.76 0.78 5.81
CA THR A 24 32.90 2.13 6.33
C THR A 24 32.10 2.15 7.63
N PRO A 25 32.71 2.46 8.77
CA PRO A 25 31.92 2.69 9.95
C PRO A 25 30.98 3.86 9.63
N PHE A 26 29.68 3.62 9.64
CA PHE A 26 28.74 4.70 9.90
C PHE A 26 29.24 5.32 11.21
N SER A 27 29.90 6.43 11.12
CA SER A 27 30.08 7.30 12.26
C SER A 27 28.65 7.71 12.63
N SER A 28 28.11 7.08 13.67
CA SER A 28 27.01 7.70 14.38
C SER A 28 27.51 9.09 14.74
N VAL A 29 27.09 10.08 13.99
CA VAL A 29 27.16 11.48 14.43
C VAL A 29 26.22 11.50 15.62
N LYS A 30 26.76 11.28 16.81
CA LYS A 30 26.09 11.75 18.01
C LYS A 30 25.96 13.25 17.78
N ALA A 31 24.77 13.67 17.39
CA ALA A 31 24.40 15.07 17.47
C ALA A 31 24.66 15.48 18.90
N THR A 32 25.71 16.25 19.08
CA THR A 32 25.95 16.92 20.35
C THR A 32 24.83 17.96 20.40
N LEU A 33 23.80 17.69 21.21
CA LEU A 33 22.77 18.65 21.55
C LEU A 33 23.47 19.93 22.06
N THR A 34 23.80 20.83 21.17
CA THR A 34 24.07 22.21 21.54
C THR A 34 22.69 22.80 21.84
N ARG A 35 22.36 22.93 23.11
CA ARG A 35 21.28 23.78 23.59
C ARG A 35 21.56 25.21 23.10
N GLY A 36 21.14 25.51 21.89
CA GLY A 36 20.90 26.87 21.42
C GLY A 36 19.45 27.17 21.70
N SER A 37 19.14 28.32 22.20
CA SER A 37 17.79 28.88 22.24
C SER A 37 17.40 29.27 20.81
N ASP A 38 17.26 28.31 19.93
CA ASP A 38 16.85 28.55 18.56
C ASP A 38 15.32 28.40 18.53
N ASP A 39 14.67 29.50 18.31
CA ASP A 39 13.25 29.57 17.97
C ASP A 39 13.13 29.04 16.55
N PHE A 40 12.51 27.88 16.39
CA PHE A 40 12.41 27.21 15.09
C PHE A 40 11.40 27.87 14.17
N ASP A 41 10.41 28.59 14.71
CA ASP A 41 9.53 29.45 13.93
C ASP A 41 9.13 30.72 14.73
N PRO A 42 9.84 31.86 14.52
CA PRO A 42 9.53 33.10 15.21
C PRO A 42 8.27 33.80 14.67
N LEU A 43 7.59 33.28 13.67
CA LEU A 43 6.39 33.86 13.06
C LEU A 43 5.11 33.29 13.67
N VAL A 44 5.13 32.04 14.11
CA VAL A 44 3.97 31.36 14.72
C VAL A 44 4.37 30.57 15.97
N ASP A 45 3.40 30.32 16.84
CA ASP A 45 3.48 29.39 17.97
C ASP A 45 3.29 27.97 17.42
N ILE A 46 4.30 27.12 17.55
CA ILE A 46 4.33 25.80 16.89
C ILE A 46 3.39 24.84 17.58
N SER A 47 2.45 24.30 16.83
CA SER A 47 1.63 23.16 17.25
C SER A 47 1.84 22.00 16.31
N VAL A 48 2.08 20.81 16.88
CA VAL A 48 2.19 19.55 16.13
C VAL A 48 0.84 18.87 16.08
N THR A 49 0.44 18.43 14.90
CA THR A 49 -0.82 17.73 14.64
C THR A 49 -0.55 16.36 14.08
N VAL A 50 -1.07 15.32 14.71
CA VAL A 50 -1.11 13.95 14.19
C VAL A 50 -2.52 13.69 13.65
N THR A 51 -2.63 13.40 12.38
CA THR A 51 -3.89 13.04 11.70
C THR A 51 -3.92 11.55 11.47
N ILE A 52 -5.03 10.90 11.76
CA ILE A 52 -5.25 9.49 11.43
C ILE A 52 -5.98 9.43 10.10
N ASP A 53 -5.32 8.85 9.09
CA ASP A 53 -5.81 8.88 7.71
C ASP A 53 -6.63 7.63 7.38
N LYS A 54 -6.26 6.45 7.95
CA LYS A 54 -6.94 5.20 7.67
C LYS A 54 -6.70 4.19 8.79
N ILE A 55 -7.67 3.32 9.05
CA ILE A 55 -7.54 2.17 9.96
C ILE A 55 -8.12 0.95 9.25
N ARG A 56 -7.44 -0.20 9.34
CA ARG A 56 -7.88 -1.46 8.77
C ARG A 56 -7.62 -2.61 9.71
N ALA A 57 -8.67 -3.40 10.02
CA ALA A 57 -8.50 -4.69 10.67
C ALA A 57 -8.22 -5.77 9.62
N PHE A 58 -7.39 -6.75 9.93
CA PHE A 58 -7.25 -7.92 9.08
C PHE A 58 -8.52 -8.77 9.09
N ASP A 59 -8.97 -9.21 7.91
CA ASP A 59 -10.09 -10.13 7.76
C ASP A 59 -9.59 -11.58 7.90
N LYS A 60 -10.47 -12.45 8.34
CA LYS A 60 -10.20 -13.90 8.41
C LYS A 60 -9.90 -14.55 7.05
N PHE A 61 -10.19 -13.89 5.95
CA PHE A 61 -9.92 -14.34 4.58
C PHE A 61 -8.58 -13.84 4.05
N ASP A 62 -8.00 -12.79 4.65
CA ASP A 62 -6.66 -12.30 4.33
C ASP A 62 -5.60 -13.28 4.76
N GLN A 63 -5.94 -14.09 5.74
CA GLN A 63 -5.03 -15.03 6.32
C GLN A 63 -5.26 -16.43 5.75
N GLN A 64 -4.17 -17.08 5.44
CA GLN A 64 -4.22 -18.49 5.07
C GLN A 64 -4.82 -19.31 6.21
N LEU A 65 -5.70 -20.21 5.90
CA LEU A 65 -6.60 -21.04 6.72
C LEU A 65 -6.12 -21.52 8.12
N MET A 66 -4.88 -21.26 8.52
CA MET A 66 -4.28 -21.68 9.78
C MET A 66 -3.76 -20.52 10.64
N LYS A 67 -3.76 -19.30 10.13
CA LYS A 67 -3.33 -18.11 10.83
C LYS A 67 -4.58 -17.38 11.34
N ARG A 68 -4.65 -17.06 12.61
CA ARG A 68 -5.87 -16.55 13.26
C ARG A 68 -5.53 -15.35 14.12
N GLU A 69 -5.31 -14.26 13.45
CA GLU A 69 -5.10 -12.97 14.11
C GLU A 69 -6.27 -12.07 13.73
N TYR A 70 -7.27 -12.02 14.58
CA TYR A 70 -8.39 -11.10 14.40
C TYR A 70 -8.46 -10.18 15.60
N VAL A 71 -8.77 -8.93 15.35
CA VAL A 71 -9.12 -8.02 16.45
C VAL A 71 -10.34 -8.60 17.13
N ASP A 72 -11.40 -8.91 16.37
CA ASP A 72 -12.59 -9.56 16.87
C ASP A 72 -12.97 -10.81 16.05
N TRP A 73 -13.31 -11.91 16.74
CA TRP A 73 -13.66 -13.17 16.09
C TRP A 73 -15.10 -13.22 15.55
N ASN A 74 -16.05 -12.59 16.24
CA ASN A 74 -17.48 -12.75 15.98
C ASN A 74 -18.17 -11.47 15.51
N SER A 75 -17.53 -10.32 15.63
CA SER A 75 -18.02 -8.99 15.28
C SER A 75 -16.96 -8.21 14.55
N ASP A 76 -17.32 -7.08 13.97
CA ASP A 76 -16.35 -6.11 13.52
C ASP A 76 -15.85 -5.31 14.73
N PRO A 77 -14.60 -4.81 14.73
CA PRO A 77 -14.03 -4.07 15.86
C PRO A 77 -14.74 -2.74 16.14
N ASP A 78 -14.62 -2.29 17.38
CA ASP A 78 -15.05 -0.97 17.86
C ASP A 78 -13.81 -0.10 18.08
N PHE A 79 -13.15 0.33 17.00
CA PHE A 79 -11.86 1.01 17.06
C PHE A 79 -11.92 2.39 17.69
N PHE A 80 -10.88 2.74 18.45
CA PHE A 80 -10.52 4.09 18.81
C PHE A 80 -8.99 4.22 18.92
N VAL A 81 -8.48 5.44 18.74
CA VAL A 81 -7.05 5.74 18.76
C VAL A 81 -6.71 6.61 19.95
N LYS A 82 -5.56 6.38 20.56
CA LYS A 82 -4.91 7.30 21.48
C LYS A 82 -3.62 7.80 20.86
N VAL A 83 -3.44 9.11 20.89
CA VAL A 83 -2.22 9.77 20.47
C VAL A 83 -1.66 10.54 21.65
N ILE A 84 -0.38 10.37 21.94
CA ILE A 84 0.31 11.07 23.03
C ILE A 84 1.39 11.94 22.37
N ILE A 85 1.31 13.25 22.56
CA ILE A 85 2.28 14.23 22.03
C ILE A 85 2.92 14.93 23.23
N ASN A 86 4.23 14.79 23.43
CA ASN A 86 4.96 15.34 24.58
C ASN A 86 4.20 15.13 25.91
N ASP A 87 3.88 13.87 26.23
CA ASP A 87 3.16 13.45 27.44
C ASP A 87 1.68 13.91 27.53
N GLN A 88 1.13 14.59 26.53
CA GLN A 88 -0.28 14.95 26.48
C GLN A 88 -1.07 13.91 25.68
N GLU A 89 -2.00 13.21 26.33
CA GLU A 89 -2.85 12.19 25.72
C GLU A 89 -4.11 12.80 25.09
N PHE A 90 -4.42 12.34 23.87
CA PHE A 90 -5.64 12.62 23.11
C PHE A 90 -6.30 11.30 22.74
N THR A 91 -7.63 11.24 22.85
CA THR A 91 -8.39 10.02 22.52
C THR A 91 -9.48 10.36 21.51
N SER A 92 -9.56 9.55 20.45
CA SER A 92 -10.59 9.69 19.42
C SER A 92 -11.97 9.25 19.93
N PRO A 93 -13.08 9.58 19.22
CA PRO A 93 -14.32 8.84 19.35
C PRO A 93 -14.13 7.35 19.03
N VAL A 94 -15.04 6.51 19.52
CA VAL A 94 -15.11 5.10 19.09
C VAL A 94 -15.83 5.04 17.74
N TRP A 95 -15.27 4.28 16.80
CA TRP A 95 -15.89 3.92 15.51
C TRP A 95 -16.45 2.50 15.62
N PRO A 96 -17.75 2.34 15.92
CA PRO A 96 -18.30 1.05 16.29
C PRO A 96 -18.56 0.14 15.09
N ASN A 97 -18.24 -1.15 15.23
CA ASN A 97 -18.48 -2.20 14.24
C ASN A 97 -17.92 -1.88 12.84
N MET A 98 -16.67 -1.43 12.77
CA MET A 98 -16.01 -1.05 11.52
C MET A 98 -14.65 -1.73 11.39
N LYS A 99 -14.48 -2.59 10.37
CA LYS A 99 -13.18 -3.17 10.02
C LYS A 99 -12.30 -2.19 9.27
N TYR A 100 -12.90 -1.35 8.45
CA TYR A 100 -12.23 -0.45 7.54
C TYR A 100 -12.76 0.95 7.77
N ILE A 101 -11.88 1.86 8.13
CA ILE A 101 -12.21 3.25 8.37
C ILE A 101 -11.32 4.06 7.42
N ASN A 102 -11.89 4.44 6.30
CA ASN A 102 -11.24 5.33 5.36
C ASN A 102 -11.65 6.76 5.74
N ASP A 103 -10.68 7.63 5.97
CA ASP A 103 -10.89 9.02 6.41
C ASP A 103 -11.68 9.11 7.73
N PRO A 104 -11.05 8.74 8.88
CA PRO A 104 -11.65 8.84 10.20
C PRO A 104 -12.04 10.28 10.60
N ASN A 105 -11.51 11.28 9.87
CA ASN A 105 -11.69 12.71 10.12
C ASN A 105 -11.40 13.09 11.57
N TRP A 106 -10.27 12.60 12.09
CA TRP A 106 -9.82 12.87 13.44
C TRP A 106 -8.33 13.16 13.51
N SER A 107 -7.97 14.15 14.31
CA SER A 107 -6.58 14.53 14.58
C SER A 107 -6.37 14.95 16.02
N ALA A 108 -5.14 14.80 16.50
CA ALA A 108 -4.66 15.29 17.79
C ALA A 108 -3.71 16.46 17.56
N THR A 109 -3.92 17.59 18.22
CA THR A 109 -3.05 18.77 18.11
C THR A 109 -2.54 19.18 19.47
N CYS A 110 -1.23 19.39 19.59
CA CYS A 110 -0.56 19.82 20.80
C CYS A 110 0.37 21.00 20.52
N ASN A 111 0.27 22.07 21.31
CA ASN A 111 1.27 23.11 21.31
C ASN A 111 2.55 22.58 21.95
N VAL A 112 3.69 22.79 21.28
CA VAL A 112 5.01 22.27 21.68
C VAL A 112 5.99 23.43 21.90
N PRO A 113 7.07 23.24 22.68
CA PRO A 113 8.09 24.29 22.86
C PRO A 113 8.80 24.62 21.55
N ASP A 114 8.80 25.89 21.14
CA ASP A 114 9.42 26.35 19.89
C ASP A 114 10.96 26.27 19.89
N ASP A 115 11.58 26.08 21.05
CA ASP A 115 13.02 25.97 21.24
C ASP A 115 13.53 24.52 21.46
N VAL A 116 12.64 23.52 21.30
CA VAL A 116 12.97 22.09 21.47
C VAL A 116 12.66 21.36 20.17
N GLU A 117 13.70 21.01 19.43
CA GLU A 117 13.59 20.40 18.09
C GLU A 117 12.74 19.14 18.04
N LEU A 118 12.89 18.26 19.04
CA LEU A 118 12.33 16.90 18.97
C LEU A 118 11.07 16.78 19.82
N VAL A 119 10.00 16.31 19.22
CA VAL A 119 8.68 16.07 19.81
C VAL A 119 8.41 14.56 19.83
N ASN A 120 8.19 14.01 21.02
CA ASN A 120 7.82 12.59 21.15
C ASN A 120 6.35 12.40 20.82
N VAL A 121 6.07 11.40 19.99
CA VAL A 121 4.72 11.00 19.58
C VAL A 121 4.56 9.51 19.82
N VAL A 122 3.46 9.10 20.50
CA VAL A 122 3.09 7.69 20.62
C VAL A 122 1.69 7.51 20.04
N ILE A 123 1.50 6.47 19.23
CA ILE A 123 0.20 6.12 18.63
C ILE A 123 -0.19 4.74 19.11
N GLN A 124 -1.45 4.60 19.57
CA GLN A 124 -2.04 3.35 20.03
C GLN A 124 -3.39 3.14 19.37
N LEU A 125 -3.65 1.95 18.87
CA LEU A 125 -4.95 1.53 18.37
C LEU A 125 -5.62 0.59 19.38
N TRP A 126 -6.87 0.86 19.71
CA TRP A 126 -7.64 0.10 20.70
C TRP A 126 -8.97 -0.39 20.11
N ASP A 127 -9.41 -1.54 20.57
CA ASP A 127 -10.74 -2.10 20.37
C ASP A 127 -11.54 -1.99 21.66
N ALA A 128 -12.62 -1.23 21.63
CA ALA A 128 -13.48 -0.98 22.79
C ALA A 128 -14.35 -2.20 23.11
N ASN A 129 -14.50 -2.53 24.39
CA ASN A 129 -15.25 -3.71 24.80
C ASN A 129 -16.57 -3.36 25.45
N ASP A 130 -17.69 -3.52 24.75
CA ASP A 130 -19.05 -3.26 25.21
C ASP A 130 -19.55 -4.20 26.32
N THR A 131 -18.86 -5.30 26.58
CA THR A 131 -19.30 -6.32 27.55
C THR A 131 -18.85 -6.04 29.00
N GLY A 132 -18.08 -4.95 29.21
CA GLY A 132 -17.50 -4.60 30.50
C GLY A 132 -16.19 -5.33 30.83
N ALA A 133 -15.61 -6.03 29.86
CA ALA A 133 -14.22 -6.43 29.90
C ALA A 133 -13.31 -5.21 29.58
N PRO A 134 -12.02 -5.24 29.92
CA PRO A 134 -11.09 -4.18 29.50
C PRO A 134 -11.01 -4.05 27.98
N ASP A 135 -10.83 -2.82 27.51
CA ASP A 135 -10.52 -2.56 26.11
C ASP A 135 -9.22 -3.26 25.72
N LYS A 136 -9.08 -3.58 24.44
CA LYS A 136 -7.99 -4.39 23.92
C LYS A 136 -7.07 -3.52 23.09
N LEU A 137 -5.78 -3.50 23.46
CA LEU A 137 -4.75 -2.88 22.65
C LEU A 137 -4.48 -3.77 21.43
N CYS A 138 -4.66 -3.19 20.24
CA CYS A 138 -4.33 -3.81 18.98
C CYS A 138 -2.83 -3.61 18.68
N ASP A 139 -2.28 -4.51 17.88
CA ASP A 139 -0.91 -4.44 17.43
C ASP A 139 -0.83 -3.69 16.10
N ILE A 140 -0.08 -2.60 16.08
CA ILE A 140 0.21 -1.79 14.90
C ILE A 140 1.71 -1.52 14.77
N SER A 141 2.54 -2.14 15.62
CA SER A 141 3.98 -1.89 15.70
C SER A 141 4.78 -2.90 14.89
N PRO A 142 5.90 -2.50 14.26
CA PRO A 142 6.87 -3.42 13.68
C PRO A 142 7.69 -4.16 14.75
N ASP A 143 7.54 -3.85 16.04
CA ASP A 143 8.32 -4.43 17.12
C ASP A 143 7.81 -5.82 17.51
N THR A 144 8.72 -6.80 17.58
CA THR A 144 8.42 -8.16 18.03
C THR A 144 8.15 -8.23 19.52
N GLY A 145 6.95 -8.66 19.90
CA GLY A 145 6.62 -8.90 21.30
C GLY A 145 5.14 -9.00 21.57
N SER A 146 4.76 -9.20 22.81
CA SER A 146 3.36 -9.27 23.25
C SER A 146 3.06 -8.33 24.41
N THR A 147 3.96 -7.41 24.72
CA THR A 147 3.79 -6.37 25.73
C THR A 147 3.10 -5.15 25.12
N SER A 148 2.61 -4.23 25.96
CA SER A 148 2.08 -2.96 25.47
C SER A 148 3.11 -2.17 24.66
N ASP A 149 4.35 -2.17 25.16
CA ASP A 149 5.46 -1.41 24.56
C ASP A 149 5.91 -1.98 23.19
N SER A 150 5.41 -3.14 22.77
CA SER A 150 5.64 -3.74 21.45
C SER A 150 4.39 -3.76 20.57
N LYS A 151 3.37 -3.01 20.91
CA LYS A 151 2.09 -2.91 20.18
C LYS A 151 1.73 -1.48 19.84
N ASP A 152 2.21 -0.52 20.61
CA ASP A 152 2.13 0.90 20.31
C ASP A 152 3.33 1.35 19.47
N VAL A 153 3.20 2.50 18.87
CA VAL A 153 4.21 3.06 17.97
C VAL A 153 4.84 4.27 18.61
N GLU A 154 6.17 4.26 18.73
CA GLU A 154 6.96 5.35 19.27
C GLU A 154 7.68 6.09 18.15
N LEU A 155 7.38 7.39 18.00
CA LEU A 155 7.93 8.27 16.98
C LEU A 155 8.59 9.48 17.61
N THR A 156 9.55 10.04 16.88
CA THR A 156 10.18 11.32 17.18
C THR A 156 10.05 12.24 15.98
N TYR A 157 9.25 13.30 16.12
CA TYR A 157 9.05 14.33 15.11
C TYR A 157 10.01 15.50 15.31
N SER A 158 10.62 16.00 14.25
CA SER A 158 11.48 17.18 14.27
C SER A 158 10.73 18.41 13.75
N ILE A 159 10.45 19.38 14.62
CA ILE A 159 9.84 20.65 14.23
C ILE A 159 10.77 21.51 13.33
N LYS A 160 12.03 21.14 13.26
CA LYS A 160 13.02 21.75 12.39
C LYS A 160 12.89 21.30 10.94
N THR A 161 12.72 19.98 10.73
CA THR A 161 12.69 19.39 9.39
C THR A 161 11.29 19.07 8.88
N GLY A 162 10.31 18.95 9.80
CA GLY A 162 8.95 18.50 9.47
C GLY A 162 8.82 17.01 9.22
N HIS A 163 9.85 16.21 9.56
CA HIS A 163 9.86 14.76 9.38
C HIS A 163 9.96 14.02 10.71
N TRP A 164 9.67 12.73 10.70
CA TRP A 164 9.73 11.85 11.87
C TRP A 164 10.62 10.64 11.64
N THR A 165 11.02 10.04 12.73
CA THR A 165 11.77 8.77 12.81
C THR A 165 11.18 7.92 13.92
N GLY A 166 11.43 6.62 13.94
CA GLY A 166 10.97 5.68 14.96
C GLY A 166 10.36 4.43 14.33
N ASP A 167 9.24 3.98 14.88
CA ASP A 167 8.57 2.72 14.51
C ASP A 167 7.70 2.82 13.26
N ASP A 168 7.80 3.88 12.48
CA ASP A 168 7.22 3.95 11.16
C ASP A 168 7.81 2.84 10.28
N ALA A 169 6.94 2.10 9.63
CA ALA A 169 7.22 0.77 9.11
C ALA A 169 8.40 0.68 8.15
N LEU A 170 8.79 1.75 7.49
CA LEU A 170 9.72 1.64 6.37
C LEU A 170 11.07 2.30 6.61
N GLY A 171 11.20 3.17 7.62
CA GLY A 171 12.43 3.90 7.89
C GLY A 171 12.91 4.73 6.69
N ASP A 172 12.03 4.99 5.75
CA ASP A 172 12.24 5.81 4.57
C ASP A 172 11.83 7.26 4.83
N PRO A 173 12.15 8.19 3.93
CA PRO A 173 11.74 9.58 4.05
C PRO A 173 10.30 9.83 3.60
N SER A 174 9.42 8.81 3.61
CA SER A 174 8.04 8.94 3.15
C SER A 174 7.28 10.02 3.92
N GLY A 175 6.40 10.68 3.22
CA GLY A 175 5.64 11.79 3.77
C GLY A 175 4.39 11.38 4.54
N TYR A 176 4.09 10.11 4.66
CA TYR A 176 3.04 9.56 5.52
C TYR A 176 3.51 8.27 6.21
N GLY A 177 3.00 8.04 7.41
CA GLY A 177 3.30 6.84 8.16
C GLY A 177 2.31 5.73 7.87
N ARG A 178 2.81 4.53 7.70
CA ARG A 178 2.03 3.30 7.67
C ARG A 178 2.50 2.34 8.74
N LEU A 179 1.58 1.91 9.55
CA LEU A 179 1.81 1.01 10.68
C LEU A 179 1.08 -0.31 10.43
N ASN A 180 1.78 -1.42 10.61
CA ASN A 180 1.22 -2.73 10.38
C ASN A 180 1.79 -3.74 11.39
N GLY A 181 0.95 -4.23 12.28
CA GLY A 181 1.34 -5.22 13.28
C GLY A 181 1.76 -6.58 12.72
N ASP A 182 1.53 -6.84 11.42
CA ASP A 182 1.98 -8.05 10.71
C ASP A 182 3.45 -7.95 10.24
N ASP A 183 4.01 -6.74 10.18
CA ASP A 183 5.38 -6.49 9.68
C ASP A 183 6.47 -7.00 10.65
N ASP A 184 6.16 -7.22 11.91
CA ASP A 184 7.07 -7.87 12.89
C ASP A 184 7.22 -9.38 12.67
N GLY A 185 6.46 -9.96 11.73
CA GLY A 185 6.39 -11.39 11.46
C GLY A 185 5.63 -12.19 12.51
N SER A 186 4.87 -11.54 13.38
CA SER A 186 4.17 -12.14 14.53
C SER A 186 2.73 -12.56 14.24
N ILE A 187 2.26 -12.50 13.04
CA ILE A 187 0.89 -12.84 12.60
C ILE A 187 0.33 -14.16 13.20
N TYR A 188 1.17 -14.98 13.78
CA TYR A 188 0.79 -16.23 14.45
C TYR A 188 0.68 -16.13 15.97
N GLN A 189 0.97 -14.97 16.55
CA GLN A 189 1.11 -14.81 18.00
C GLN A 189 -0.16 -14.31 18.70
N HIS A 190 -1.26 -14.10 17.98
CA HIS A 190 -2.55 -13.63 18.52
C HIS A 190 -2.45 -12.23 19.17
N GLN A 191 -1.80 -11.30 18.48
CA GLN A 191 -1.57 -9.95 19.01
C GLN A 191 -2.68 -8.96 18.64
N SER A 192 -3.61 -9.35 17.78
CA SER A 192 -4.70 -8.51 17.25
C SER A 192 -4.19 -7.46 16.28
N ASP A 193 -3.44 -7.97 15.31
CA ASP A 193 -2.76 -7.19 14.32
C ASP A 193 -3.74 -6.38 13.47
N ALA A 194 -3.40 -5.13 13.24
CA ALA A 194 -4.16 -4.17 12.46
C ALA A 194 -3.21 -3.24 11.70
N GLU A 195 -3.76 -2.46 10.81
CA GLU A 195 -3.03 -1.44 10.05
C GLU A 195 -3.58 -0.06 10.38
N LEU A 196 -2.70 0.95 10.43
CA LEU A 196 -3.05 2.33 10.65
C LEU A 196 -2.18 3.23 9.79
N TRP A 197 -2.76 4.23 9.14
CA TRP A 197 -2.06 5.29 8.41
C TRP A 197 -2.25 6.61 9.10
N PHE A 198 -1.20 7.42 9.12
CA PHE A 198 -1.19 8.71 9.77
C PHE A 198 -0.27 9.70 9.05
N THR A 199 -0.48 10.97 9.31
CA THR A 199 0.43 12.05 8.94
C THR A 199 0.73 12.92 10.15
N ILE A 200 1.93 13.52 10.20
CA ILE A 200 2.31 14.50 11.22
C ILE A 200 2.64 15.81 10.52
N ASN A 201 2.00 16.88 10.96
CA ASN A 201 2.23 18.22 10.44
C ASN A 201 2.41 19.19 11.61
N GLN A 202 3.01 20.35 11.34
CA GLN A 202 3.09 21.48 12.29
C GLN A 202 2.43 22.71 11.73
N THR A 203 2.15 23.69 12.61
CA THR A 203 1.75 25.03 12.16
C THR A 203 2.83 25.63 11.28
N ASP A 204 2.40 26.25 10.22
CA ASP A 204 3.20 26.91 9.21
C ASP A 204 2.59 28.28 8.87
N TYR A 205 3.42 29.33 8.77
CA TYR A 205 2.95 30.71 8.67
C TYR A 205 2.27 31.00 7.31
N ASP A 206 2.84 30.59 6.20
CA ASP A 206 2.33 30.92 4.86
C ASP A 206 1.50 29.78 4.23
N GLY A 207 1.50 28.60 4.85
CA GLY A 207 0.63 27.47 4.50
C GLY A 207 1.12 26.67 3.30
N ASP A 208 2.41 26.62 3.04
CA ASP A 208 2.97 25.74 2.02
C ASP A 208 3.36 24.36 2.55
N GLY A 209 3.48 24.23 3.88
CA GLY A 209 3.76 23.00 4.59
C GLY A 209 5.24 22.82 4.93
N ILE A 210 6.12 23.67 4.43
CA ILE A 210 7.56 23.58 4.66
C ILE A 210 7.90 24.32 5.96
N PRO A 211 8.62 23.70 6.92
CA PRO A 211 8.95 24.35 8.17
C PRO A 211 9.83 25.61 7.97
N TYR A 212 9.53 26.67 8.71
CA TYR A 212 10.29 27.92 8.71
C TYR A 212 11.80 27.72 8.70
N TRP A 213 12.30 26.79 9.52
CA TRP A 213 13.74 26.55 9.64
C TRP A 213 14.35 26.02 8.33
N MET A 214 13.65 25.11 7.62
CA MET A 214 14.08 24.57 6.34
C MET A 214 14.12 25.65 5.27
N GLU A 215 13.10 26.48 5.20
CA GLU A 215 13.03 27.59 4.26
C GLU A 215 14.19 28.57 4.43
N VAL A 216 14.41 29.05 5.65
CA VAL A 216 15.41 30.08 5.94
C VAL A 216 16.84 29.56 5.84
N ASN A 217 17.10 28.32 6.30
CA ASN A 217 18.46 27.82 6.50
C ASN A 217 18.93 26.83 5.42
N GLU A 218 18.02 26.09 4.81
CA GLU A 218 18.38 25.07 3.82
C GLU A 218 17.99 25.52 2.40
N TYR A 219 16.79 26.06 2.19
CA TYR A 219 16.28 26.36 0.85
C TYR A 219 16.49 27.82 0.44
N GLY A 220 16.55 28.73 1.40
CA GLY A 220 16.71 30.17 1.14
C GLY A 220 15.46 30.83 0.58
N THR A 221 14.29 30.25 0.81
CA THR A 221 12.98 30.81 0.50
C THR A 221 12.53 31.82 1.55
N ASP A 222 11.45 32.54 1.30
CA ASP A 222 10.88 33.53 2.24
C ASP A 222 9.69 32.90 2.97
N PRO A 223 9.81 32.60 4.29
CA PRO A 223 8.78 31.89 5.06
C PRO A 223 7.50 32.69 5.31
N THR A 224 7.30 33.78 4.56
CA THR A 224 6.07 34.56 4.53
C THR A 224 5.38 34.52 3.16
N VAL A 225 5.93 33.73 2.22
CA VAL A 225 5.49 33.63 0.83
C VAL A 225 5.29 32.16 0.48
N ASN A 226 4.05 31.72 0.40
CA ASN A 226 3.71 30.36 0.01
C ASN A 226 4.34 29.98 -1.35
N ASN A 227 5.31 29.08 -1.31
CA ASN A 227 6.07 28.61 -2.47
C ASN A 227 5.51 27.30 -3.06
N ARG A 228 4.39 26.80 -2.56
CA ARG A 228 3.79 25.55 -3.03
C ARG A 228 3.57 25.56 -4.55
N GLY A 229 4.06 24.54 -5.22
CA GLY A 229 3.98 24.39 -6.67
C GLY A 229 5.11 25.08 -7.43
N GLU A 230 6.08 25.71 -6.75
CA GLU A 230 7.27 26.28 -7.38
C GLU A 230 8.34 25.20 -7.58
N ASP A 231 8.79 25.02 -8.81
CA ASP A 231 9.94 24.19 -9.17
C ASP A 231 11.18 25.11 -9.15
N THR A 232 11.93 25.09 -8.04
CA THR A 232 12.97 26.08 -7.75
C THR A 232 14.28 25.84 -8.50
N ASP A 233 14.57 24.61 -8.90
CA ASP A 233 15.79 24.21 -9.62
C ASP A 233 15.54 23.73 -11.05
N ALA A 234 14.26 23.68 -11.45
CA ALA A 234 13.78 23.38 -12.80
C ALA A 234 14.01 21.93 -13.25
N ASP A 235 13.80 20.96 -12.36
CA ASP A 235 13.94 19.53 -12.64
C ASP A 235 12.61 18.79 -12.87
N GLY A 236 11.49 19.48 -12.65
CA GLY A 236 10.15 19.03 -13.02
C GLY A 236 9.24 18.64 -11.87
N VAL A 237 9.72 18.69 -10.63
CA VAL A 237 8.93 18.50 -9.41
C VAL A 237 8.97 19.76 -8.53
N PRO A 238 7.94 20.06 -7.73
CA PRO A 238 7.91 21.27 -6.94
C PRO A 238 8.57 21.08 -5.56
N ILE A 239 8.96 22.20 -4.96
CA ILE A 239 9.67 22.29 -3.68
C ILE A 239 9.01 21.48 -2.56
N GLU A 240 7.69 21.54 -2.41
CA GLU A 240 7.00 20.81 -1.35
C GLU A 240 7.04 19.30 -1.56
N TRP A 241 7.03 18.80 -2.80
CA TRP A 241 7.14 17.39 -3.09
C TRP A 241 8.55 16.86 -2.77
N GLU A 242 9.58 17.60 -3.15
CA GLU A 242 10.96 17.24 -2.87
C GLU A 242 11.25 17.26 -1.37
N TRP A 243 10.83 18.31 -0.67
CA TRP A 243 10.95 18.37 0.78
C TRP A 243 10.24 17.18 1.45
N TRP A 244 9.01 16.88 1.03
CA TRP A 244 8.20 15.81 1.62
C TRP A 244 8.87 14.45 1.51
N TRP A 245 9.47 14.16 0.35
CA TRP A 245 10.15 12.90 0.07
C TRP A 245 11.67 12.92 0.36
N GLY A 246 12.19 13.98 0.97
CA GLY A 246 13.59 14.08 1.38
C GLY A 246 14.58 14.34 0.26
N TYR A 247 14.12 14.81 -0.90
CA TYR A 247 14.97 15.36 -1.97
C TYR A 247 15.41 16.80 -1.65
N ASN A 248 16.27 17.38 -2.48
CA ASN A 248 16.79 18.71 -2.24
C ASN A 248 16.24 19.73 -3.25
N PRO A 249 15.26 20.58 -2.91
CA PRO A 249 14.62 21.51 -3.83
C PRO A 249 15.52 22.59 -4.44
N THR A 250 16.80 22.61 -4.13
CA THR A 250 17.77 23.59 -4.64
C THR A 250 18.83 22.96 -5.54
N VAL A 251 18.74 21.66 -5.80
CA VAL A 251 19.73 20.89 -6.57
C VAL A 251 19.02 19.99 -7.56
N ALA A 252 18.94 20.41 -8.83
CA ALA A 252 18.25 19.67 -9.86
C ALA A 252 18.72 18.21 -9.97
N GLU A 253 17.78 17.27 -9.84
CA GLU A 253 17.97 15.83 -9.90
C GLU A 253 17.31 15.26 -11.16
N SER A 254 17.59 14.01 -11.47
CA SER A 254 17.03 13.40 -12.69
C SER A 254 15.72 12.65 -12.40
N HIS A 255 14.73 13.33 -11.84
CA HIS A 255 13.45 12.74 -11.46
C HIS A 255 12.74 11.96 -12.57
N ALA A 256 12.95 12.34 -13.82
CA ALA A 256 12.45 11.60 -14.99
C ALA A 256 13.06 10.19 -15.18
N THR A 257 14.08 9.85 -14.40
CA THR A 257 14.79 8.54 -14.49
C THR A 257 15.09 7.93 -13.12
N LEU A 258 14.74 8.61 -12.05
CA LEU A 258 14.80 8.05 -10.70
C LEU A 258 13.55 7.19 -10.46
N ASP A 259 13.76 5.97 -10.03
CA ASP A 259 12.77 4.97 -9.67
C ASP A 259 13.37 4.18 -8.48
N PRO A 260 13.23 4.71 -7.25
CA PRO A 260 13.94 4.17 -6.09
C PRO A 260 13.41 2.82 -5.60
N ASP A 261 12.12 2.55 -5.77
CA ASP A 261 11.46 1.31 -5.34
C ASP A 261 11.34 0.26 -6.45
N VAL A 262 11.73 0.65 -7.70
CA VAL A 262 11.83 -0.24 -8.86
C VAL A 262 10.47 -0.83 -9.28
N ASP A 263 9.42 -0.05 -9.18
CA ASP A 263 8.08 -0.45 -9.62
C ASP A 263 7.78 -0.09 -11.10
N GLY A 264 8.66 0.72 -11.71
CA GLY A 264 8.57 1.18 -13.08
C GLY A 264 7.94 2.56 -13.23
N LEU A 265 7.58 3.23 -12.14
CA LEU A 265 7.21 4.64 -12.11
C LEU A 265 8.44 5.46 -11.73
N ASN A 266 8.75 6.49 -12.50
CA ASN A 266 9.80 7.43 -12.11
C ASN A 266 9.21 8.56 -11.26
N ASN A 267 10.06 9.28 -10.56
CA ASN A 267 9.63 10.34 -9.64
C ASN A 267 8.70 11.40 -10.27
N LEU A 268 8.79 11.66 -11.59
CA LEU A 268 7.83 12.55 -12.25
C LEU A 268 6.45 11.92 -12.42
N GLU A 269 6.39 10.61 -12.62
CA GLU A 269 5.13 9.86 -12.66
C GLU A 269 4.55 9.77 -11.26
N GLU A 270 5.38 9.53 -10.23
CA GLU A 270 5.02 9.59 -8.82
C GLU A 270 4.45 10.95 -8.42
N TYR A 271 5.11 12.04 -8.80
CA TYR A 271 4.58 13.38 -8.56
C TYR A 271 3.21 13.59 -9.22
N ARG A 272 3.01 13.13 -10.45
CA ARG A 272 1.72 13.24 -11.15
C ARG A 272 0.60 12.43 -10.50
N THR A 273 0.95 11.33 -9.87
CA THR A 273 0.03 10.41 -9.17
C THR A 273 -0.05 10.68 -7.67
N SER A 274 0.74 11.61 -7.12
CA SER A 274 0.79 11.95 -5.69
C SER A 274 -0.57 12.35 -5.10
N GLN A 275 -1.45 12.97 -5.90
CA GLN A 275 -2.82 13.28 -5.50
C GLN A 275 -3.65 12.03 -5.15
N TRP A 276 -3.19 10.86 -5.53
CA TRP A 276 -3.81 9.56 -5.26
C TRP A 276 -2.99 8.70 -4.30
N GLY A 277 -1.93 9.28 -3.69
CA GLY A 277 -1.15 8.66 -2.65
C GLY A 277 0.02 7.82 -3.14
N SER A 278 0.57 8.14 -4.31
CA SER A 278 1.80 7.56 -4.83
C SER A 278 2.99 7.87 -3.92
N ASP A 279 3.90 6.91 -3.75
CA ASP A 279 5.03 6.95 -2.82
C ASP A 279 6.33 6.50 -3.51
N PRO A 280 7.29 7.40 -3.82
CA PRO A 280 8.49 7.06 -4.59
C PRO A 280 9.45 6.08 -3.90
N PHE A 281 9.12 5.60 -2.70
CA PHE A 281 9.94 4.63 -1.96
C PHE A 281 9.18 3.34 -1.63
N ARG A 282 7.92 3.24 -2.10
CA ARG A 282 7.09 2.04 -1.94
C ARG A 282 6.41 1.72 -3.25
N ALA A 283 6.64 0.51 -3.74
CA ALA A 283 6.08 0.09 -5.02
C ALA A 283 4.57 0.29 -5.12
N ASP A 284 4.13 0.97 -6.17
CA ASP A 284 2.75 1.32 -6.46
C ASP A 284 2.16 0.42 -7.56
N LEU A 285 0.90 0.06 -7.41
CA LEU A 285 0.13 -0.63 -8.43
C LEU A 285 -1.17 0.10 -8.71
N PHE A 286 -1.22 0.82 -9.80
CA PHE A 286 -2.40 1.56 -10.26
C PHE A 286 -3.30 0.70 -11.14
N VAL A 287 -4.57 0.62 -10.81
CA VAL A 287 -5.59 -0.09 -11.59
C VAL A 287 -6.81 0.79 -11.78
N GLU A 288 -7.18 1.05 -13.03
CA GLU A 288 -8.46 1.66 -13.37
C GLU A 288 -9.53 0.58 -13.44
N LEU A 289 -10.64 0.77 -12.73
CA LEU A 289 -11.76 -0.16 -12.65
C LEU A 289 -12.99 0.40 -13.32
N ASP A 290 -13.31 -0.07 -14.51
CA ASP A 290 -14.59 0.16 -15.14
C ASP A 290 -15.62 -0.92 -14.79
N GLN A 291 -16.87 -0.52 -14.75
CA GLN A 291 -17.96 -1.37 -14.33
C GLN A 291 -19.17 -1.24 -15.30
N MET A 292 -19.81 -2.34 -15.60
CA MET A 292 -20.97 -2.32 -16.47
C MET A 292 -22.24 -1.91 -15.72
N MET A 293 -23.09 -1.11 -16.35
CA MET A 293 -24.40 -0.73 -15.82
C MET A 293 -25.21 -1.98 -15.43
N PRO A 294 -26.11 -1.88 -14.44
CA PRO A 294 -26.98 -2.99 -14.06
C PRO A 294 -27.81 -3.53 -15.23
N SER A 295 -28.05 -4.84 -15.22
CA SER A 295 -28.95 -5.48 -16.17
C SER A 295 -30.38 -4.91 -16.08
N PRO A 296 -31.22 -5.08 -17.10
CA PRO A 296 -32.65 -4.70 -17.04
C PRO A 296 -33.44 -5.39 -15.92
N THR A 297 -32.90 -6.48 -15.36
CA THR A 297 -33.46 -7.23 -14.22
C THR A 297 -32.92 -6.78 -12.88
N GLY A 298 -31.96 -5.84 -12.88
CA GLY A 298 -31.37 -5.25 -11.67
C GLY A 298 -30.10 -5.99 -11.14
N GLU A 299 -29.58 -6.97 -11.88
CA GLU A 299 -28.31 -7.61 -11.54
C GLU A 299 -27.15 -6.64 -11.81
N THR A 300 -26.29 -6.44 -10.82
CA THR A 300 -25.17 -5.50 -10.89
C THR A 300 -23.89 -6.18 -11.40
N SER A 301 -23.08 -5.44 -12.15
CA SER A 301 -21.76 -5.84 -12.62
C SER A 301 -20.70 -4.95 -11.97
N THR A 302 -20.61 -5.04 -10.63
CA THR A 302 -19.71 -4.21 -9.82
C THR A 302 -18.80 -5.09 -8.96
N LEU A 303 -17.59 -4.62 -8.71
CA LEU A 303 -16.70 -5.21 -7.72
C LEU A 303 -17.23 -4.86 -6.32
N PRO A 304 -17.54 -5.84 -5.46
CA PRO A 304 -18.03 -5.57 -4.11
C PRO A 304 -17.00 -4.80 -3.26
N GLU A 305 -17.46 -3.93 -2.36
CA GLU A 305 -16.57 -3.17 -1.46
C GLU A 305 -15.69 -4.09 -0.62
N GLY A 306 -16.26 -5.16 -0.03
CA GLY A 306 -15.44 -6.14 0.70
C GLY A 306 -14.38 -6.84 -0.15
N SER A 307 -14.56 -6.93 -1.49
CA SER A 307 -13.52 -7.43 -2.40
C SER A 307 -12.39 -6.42 -2.57
N LYS A 308 -12.71 -5.13 -2.69
CA LYS A 308 -11.71 -4.06 -2.78
C LYS A 308 -10.83 -4.03 -1.53
N GLU A 309 -11.46 -4.09 -0.35
CA GLU A 309 -10.75 -4.10 0.93
C GLU A 309 -9.82 -5.32 1.08
N LEU A 310 -10.26 -6.50 0.60
CA LEU A 310 -9.40 -7.69 0.57
C LEU A 310 -8.20 -7.51 -0.36
N LEU A 311 -8.36 -6.84 -1.49
CA LEU A 311 -7.26 -6.51 -2.41
C LEU A 311 -6.28 -5.54 -1.74
N TYR A 312 -6.76 -4.43 -1.18
CA TYR A 312 -5.90 -3.49 -0.46
C TYR A 312 -5.07 -4.18 0.61
N THR A 313 -5.72 -4.98 1.47
CA THR A 313 -5.02 -5.69 2.55
C THR A 313 -3.97 -6.66 2.02
N ALA A 314 -4.27 -7.42 0.95
CA ALA A 314 -3.34 -8.39 0.41
C ALA A 314 -2.05 -7.75 -0.14
N TYR A 315 -2.17 -6.62 -0.85
CA TYR A 315 -1.02 -5.91 -1.39
C TYR A 315 -0.27 -5.11 -0.32
N ASP A 316 -0.98 -4.41 0.57
CA ASP A 316 -0.37 -3.64 1.65
C ASP A 316 0.52 -4.51 2.57
N ARG A 317 0.12 -5.75 2.83
CA ARG A 317 0.91 -6.73 3.60
C ARG A 317 2.24 -7.11 2.95
N GLN A 318 2.38 -6.85 1.66
CA GLN A 318 3.62 -7.05 0.91
C GLN A 318 4.37 -5.73 0.66
N ASN A 319 4.00 -4.70 1.41
CA ASN A 319 4.54 -3.35 1.25
C ASN A 319 4.38 -2.78 -0.16
N LEU A 320 3.26 -3.11 -0.83
CA LEU A 320 2.89 -2.62 -2.14
C LEU A 320 1.60 -1.83 -2.03
N VAL A 321 1.60 -0.58 -2.47
CA VAL A 321 0.43 0.29 -2.42
C VAL A 321 -0.48 -0.01 -3.60
N TYR A 322 -1.68 -0.49 -3.33
CA TYR A 322 -2.67 -0.81 -4.36
C TYR A 322 -3.65 0.34 -4.56
N HIS A 323 -3.58 0.99 -5.71
CA HIS A 323 -4.43 2.13 -6.07
C HIS A 323 -5.53 1.68 -7.03
N LEU A 324 -6.78 1.64 -6.54
CA LEU A 324 -7.93 1.28 -7.36
C LEU A 324 -8.77 2.52 -7.67
N ASP A 325 -8.67 3.00 -8.91
CA ASP A 325 -9.55 4.03 -9.42
C ASP A 325 -10.89 3.42 -9.81
N ASP A 326 -11.88 3.53 -8.95
CA ASP A 326 -13.24 3.01 -9.14
C ASP A 326 -14.25 4.12 -9.47
N GLY A 327 -13.77 5.31 -9.85
CA GLY A 327 -14.56 6.50 -10.10
C GLY A 327 -14.80 7.36 -8.87
N SER A 328 -14.26 6.99 -7.72
CA SER A 328 -14.32 7.82 -6.51
C SER A 328 -13.32 8.98 -6.53
N TRP A 329 -12.30 8.92 -7.36
CA TRP A 329 -11.28 9.96 -7.49
C TRP A 329 -11.74 11.11 -8.37
N VAL A 330 -11.37 12.34 -8.00
CA VAL A 330 -11.74 13.52 -8.78
C VAL A 330 -10.92 13.61 -10.07
N GLY A 331 -11.62 13.69 -11.21
CA GLY A 331 -10.97 13.89 -12.51
C GLY A 331 -10.35 12.63 -13.12
N THR A 332 -10.76 11.45 -12.65
CA THR A 332 -10.28 10.16 -13.14
C THR A 332 -11.22 9.52 -14.15
N GLY A 333 -10.77 8.44 -14.76
CA GLY A 333 -11.36 7.84 -15.93
C GLY A 333 -12.28 6.65 -15.70
N SER A 334 -12.56 6.25 -14.44
CA SER A 334 -13.45 5.10 -14.23
C SER A 334 -14.91 5.42 -14.54
N GLU A 335 -15.48 4.70 -15.49
CA GLU A 335 -16.83 4.95 -15.96
C GLU A 335 -17.75 3.73 -15.86
N MET A 336 -19.07 4.05 -15.92
CA MET A 336 -20.11 3.03 -16.05
C MET A 336 -20.36 2.71 -17.52
N ILE A 337 -19.90 1.53 -17.95
CA ILE A 337 -20.07 1.03 -19.32
C ILE A 337 -21.53 0.62 -19.56
N PRO A 338 -22.13 0.92 -20.70
CA PRO A 338 -23.49 0.47 -21.05
C PRO A 338 -23.64 -1.04 -20.90
N PHE A 339 -24.78 -1.48 -20.37
CA PHE A 339 -25.08 -2.91 -20.20
C PHE A 339 -25.04 -3.67 -21.52
N ASP A 340 -24.29 -4.77 -21.53
CA ASP A 340 -24.32 -5.80 -22.55
C ASP A 340 -24.54 -7.17 -21.89
N SER A 341 -25.47 -7.94 -22.43
CA SER A 341 -25.85 -9.24 -21.88
C SER A 341 -24.83 -10.35 -22.15
N LEU A 342 -23.95 -10.18 -23.15
CA LEU A 342 -22.93 -11.15 -23.53
C LEU A 342 -21.81 -10.49 -24.32
N THR A 343 -20.75 -10.10 -23.64
CA THR A 343 -19.61 -9.41 -24.23
C THR A 343 -18.67 -10.37 -24.95
N GLN A 344 -18.35 -10.08 -26.21
CA GLN A 344 -17.39 -10.82 -27.03
C GLN A 344 -15.98 -10.26 -26.84
N ASP A 345 -14.94 -11.06 -27.17
CA ASP A 345 -13.55 -10.60 -27.04
C ASP A 345 -13.25 -9.33 -27.87
N SER A 346 -13.84 -9.23 -29.07
CA SER A 346 -13.70 -8.03 -29.92
C SER A 346 -14.36 -6.78 -29.34
N GLU A 347 -15.32 -6.94 -28.43
CA GLU A 347 -16.00 -5.83 -27.75
C GLU A 347 -15.16 -5.36 -26.55
N LEU A 348 -14.40 -6.25 -25.92
CA LEU A 348 -13.44 -5.87 -24.87
C LEU A 348 -12.38 -4.89 -25.38
N ASP A 349 -11.87 -5.10 -26.60
CA ASP A 349 -10.95 -4.15 -27.23
C ASP A 349 -11.61 -2.79 -27.49
N ALA A 350 -12.88 -2.78 -27.91
CA ALA A 350 -13.62 -1.53 -28.10
C ALA A 350 -13.93 -0.82 -26.76
N ILE A 351 -14.19 -1.58 -25.70
CA ILE A 351 -14.36 -1.03 -24.34
C ILE A 351 -13.07 -0.33 -23.92
N TYR A 352 -11.93 -1.01 -24.00
CA TYR A 352 -10.62 -0.44 -23.65
C TYR A 352 -10.32 0.84 -24.46
N GLU A 353 -10.56 0.82 -25.76
CA GLU A 353 -10.34 1.98 -26.65
C GLU A 353 -11.19 3.19 -26.27
N ASN A 354 -12.45 2.94 -25.89
CA ASN A 354 -13.40 4.03 -25.63
C ASN A 354 -13.36 4.55 -24.19
N TYR A 355 -13.08 3.69 -23.21
CA TYR A 355 -13.24 4.00 -21.79
C TYR A 355 -11.90 4.17 -21.06
N PHE A 356 -10.86 3.44 -21.42
CA PHE A 356 -9.52 3.65 -20.86
C PHE A 356 -8.69 4.65 -21.69
N LEU A 357 -8.62 4.43 -23.01
CA LEU A 357 -7.83 5.31 -23.89
C LEU A 357 -8.56 6.59 -24.28
N HIS A 358 -9.89 6.61 -24.28
CA HIS A 358 -10.72 7.71 -24.80
C HIS A 358 -10.35 8.10 -26.24
N GLY A 359 -9.90 7.14 -27.04
CA GLY A 359 -9.41 7.34 -28.38
C GLY A 359 -8.02 8.00 -28.48
N ASP A 360 -7.33 8.19 -27.36
CA ASP A 360 -5.97 8.73 -27.31
C ASP A 360 -4.94 7.64 -27.01
N HIS A 361 -4.25 7.15 -28.05
CA HIS A 361 -3.18 6.16 -27.92
C HIS A 361 -1.88 6.71 -27.29
N HIS A 362 -1.83 7.98 -26.93
CA HIS A 362 -0.75 8.60 -26.17
C HIS A 362 -1.21 8.99 -24.76
N ASN A 363 -2.34 8.45 -24.31
CA ASN A 363 -2.82 8.66 -22.96
C ASN A 363 -1.71 8.26 -21.96
N TRP A 364 -1.36 9.18 -21.08
CA TRP A 364 -0.30 9.01 -20.10
C TRP A 364 -0.53 7.84 -19.12
N ARG A 365 -1.80 7.45 -18.92
CA ARG A 365 -2.17 6.30 -18.07
C ARG A 365 -1.66 4.97 -18.63
N LEU A 366 -1.34 4.89 -19.93
CA LEU A 366 -0.83 3.68 -20.58
C LEU A 366 0.46 3.12 -19.96
N GLY A 367 1.33 3.99 -19.42
CA GLY A 367 2.57 3.59 -18.77
C GLY A 367 2.46 3.41 -17.26
N VAL A 368 1.32 3.75 -16.67
CA VAL A 368 1.12 3.84 -15.23
C VAL A 368 0.02 2.88 -14.76
N PHE A 369 -1.11 2.81 -15.48
CA PHE A 369 -2.29 2.07 -15.03
C PHE A 369 -2.45 0.73 -15.73
N HIS A 370 -2.81 -0.28 -14.95
CA HIS A 370 -3.52 -1.45 -15.43
C HIS A 370 -5.00 -1.12 -15.62
N TYR A 371 -5.68 -1.89 -16.45
CA TYR A 371 -7.10 -1.73 -16.73
C TYR A 371 -7.89 -2.99 -16.38
N GLY A 372 -8.79 -2.88 -15.43
CA GLY A 372 -9.69 -3.95 -15.01
C GLY A 372 -11.16 -3.61 -15.31
N VAL A 373 -11.89 -4.49 -15.97
CA VAL A 373 -13.31 -4.27 -16.23
C VAL A 373 -14.21 -5.37 -15.67
N VAL A 374 -15.28 -4.98 -14.99
CA VAL A 374 -16.33 -5.91 -14.55
C VAL A 374 -17.49 -5.87 -15.54
N ILE A 375 -17.58 -6.89 -16.38
CA ILE A 375 -18.67 -7.06 -17.35
C ILE A 375 -19.79 -7.96 -16.78
N TYR A 376 -20.98 -7.95 -17.41
CA TYR A 376 -22.07 -8.82 -16.99
C TYR A 376 -21.75 -10.29 -17.28
N GLN A 377 -21.53 -10.65 -18.55
CA GLN A 377 -21.17 -12.02 -18.94
C GLN A 377 -20.22 -12.03 -20.13
N SER A 378 -19.12 -12.78 -20.00
CA SER A 378 -18.22 -13.09 -21.10
C SER A 378 -18.74 -14.25 -21.96
N ALA A 379 -18.48 -14.18 -23.24
CA ALA A 379 -18.80 -15.28 -24.17
C ALA A 379 -17.92 -16.53 -23.97
N VAL A 380 -16.78 -16.43 -23.28
CA VAL A 380 -15.77 -17.48 -23.21
C VAL A 380 -15.53 -17.99 -21.79
N VAL A 381 -15.14 -17.10 -20.85
CA VAL A 381 -14.72 -17.47 -19.49
C VAL A 381 -15.15 -16.41 -18.47
N ASN A 382 -15.11 -16.75 -17.16
CA ASN A 382 -15.50 -15.83 -16.09
C ASN A 382 -14.46 -14.74 -15.80
N GLY A 383 -13.23 -14.89 -16.28
CA GLY A 383 -12.14 -13.93 -16.19
C GLY A 383 -11.08 -14.26 -17.24
N ASN A 384 -10.46 -13.25 -17.80
CA ASN A 384 -9.28 -13.38 -18.66
C ASN A 384 -8.56 -12.06 -18.84
N MET A 385 -7.24 -12.14 -18.97
CA MET A 385 -6.42 -11.08 -19.53
C MET A 385 -6.67 -10.99 -21.04
N PHE A 386 -6.95 -9.79 -21.57
CA PHE A 386 -7.16 -9.55 -23.01
C PHE A 386 -6.19 -8.54 -23.61
N GLY A 387 -5.10 -8.30 -22.91
CA GLY A 387 -3.97 -7.46 -23.29
C GLY A 387 -2.93 -7.46 -22.18
N ARG A 388 -1.77 -6.84 -22.39
CA ARG A 388 -0.68 -6.89 -21.39
C ARG A 388 -1.04 -6.19 -20.07
N ASN A 389 -1.76 -5.07 -20.14
CA ASN A 389 -2.17 -4.28 -18.99
C ASN A 389 -3.67 -4.36 -18.68
N ARG A 390 -4.42 -5.30 -19.31
CA ARG A 390 -5.89 -5.25 -19.26
C ARG A 390 -6.52 -6.61 -19.08
N PHE A 391 -7.55 -6.67 -18.25
CA PHE A 391 -8.28 -7.89 -17.93
C PHE A 391 -9.75 -7.63 -17.65
N GLN A 392 -10.57 -8.69 -17.68
CA GLN A 392 -11.98 -8.64 -17.32
C GLN A 392 -12.36 -9.74 -16.34
N ILE A 393 -13.39 -9.48 -15.52
CA ILE A 393 -14.14 -10.50 -14.78
C ILE A 393 -15.64 -10.42 -15.11
N SER A 394 -16.33 -11.57 -15.05
CA SER A 394 -17.74 -11.71 -15.44
C SER A 394 -18.62 -11.88 -14.20
N SER A 395 -19.39 -10.84 -13.84
CA SER A 395 -20.22 -10.83 -12.62
C SER A 395 -21.25 -11.97 -12.61
N HIS A 396 -21.96 -12.20 -13.73
CA HIS A 396 -22.96 -13.26 -13.83
C HIS A 396 -22.37 -14.66 -13.57
N GLY A 397 -21.19 -14.94 -14.11
CA GLY A 397 -20.50 -16.21 -13.87
C GLY A 397 -20.05 -16.39 -12.41
N LEU A 398 -19.60 -15.31 -11.76
CA LEU A 398 -19.22 -15.33 -10.35
C LEU A 398 -20.42 -15.49 -9.42
N GLU A 399 -21.56 -14.83 -9.73
CA GLU A 399 -22.81 -15.02 -8.99
C GLU A 399 -23.37 -16.46 -9.15
N GLN A 400 -23.25 -17.05 -10.33
CA GLN A 400 -23.58 -18.48 -10.52
C GLN A 400 -22.67 -19.39 -9.66
N LYS A 401 -21.38 -19.04 -9.52
CA LYS A 401 -20.46 -19.76 -8.65
C LYS A 401 -20.92 -19.68 -7.19
N LYS A 402 -21.27 -18.48 -6.72
CA LYS A 402 -21.83 -18.26 -5.37
C LYS A 402 -23.11 -19.05 -5.14
N ALA A 403 -24.02 -19.05 -6.11
CA ALA A 403 -25.27 -19.79 -6.03
C ALA A 403 -25.05 -21.32 -5.97
N THR A 404 -24.05 -21.83 -6.69
CA THR A 404 -23.70 -23.27 -6.70
C THR A 404 -23.02 -23.72 -5.42
N ILE A 405 -22.23 -22.83 -4.77
CA ILE A 405 -21.48 -23.10 -3.55
C ILE A 405 -21.84 -22.02 -2.51
N PRO A 406 -22.99 -22.13 -1.83
CA PRO A 406 -23.54 -21.05 -1.00
C PRO A 406 -22.70 -20.68 0.21
N PHE A 407 -21.81 -21.56 0.68
CA PHE A 407 -20.93 -21.30 1.82
C PHE A 407 -19.68 -20.45 1.48
N LEU A 408 -19.38 -20.24 0.19
CA LEU A 408 -18.32 -19.33 -0.20
C LEU A 408 -18.73 -17.87 0.08
N ASN A 409 -17.78 -17.06 0.50
CA ASN A 409 -17.98 -15.62 0.65
C ASN A 409 -18.01 -14.96 -0.74
N ARG A 410 -18.97 -14.07 -0.98
CA ARG A 410 -19.11 -13.34 -2.24
C ARG A 410 -17.92 -12.42 -2.51
N ASP A 411 -17.46 -11.72 -1.49
CA ASP A 411 -16.34 -10.78 -1.62
C ASP A 411 -15.04 -11.52 -1.95
N VAL A 412 -14.82 -12.70 -1.35
CA VAL A 412 -13.66 -13.55 -1.67
C VAL A 412 -13.73 -14.12 -3.10
N ILE A 413 -14.94 -14.47 -3.59
CA ILE A 413 -15.10 -14.96 -4.97
C ILE A 413 -14.69 -13.87 -5.97
N TYR A 414 -15.18 -12.64 -5.77
CA TYR A 414 -14.88 -11.52 -6.66
C TYR A 414 -13.44 -11.05 -6.50
N GLY A 415 -12.98 -10.82 -5.27
CA GLY A 415 -11.62 -10.40 -4.97
C GLY A 415 -10.58 -11.39 -5.49
N GLY A 416 -10.78 -12.69 -5.25
CA GLY A 416 -9.88 -13.73 -5.74
C GLY A 416 -9.85 -13.84 -7.27
N ALA A 417 -10.99 -13.69 -7.95
CA ALA A 417 -11.04 -13.66 -9.41
C ALA A 417 -10.37 -12.39 -9.97
N TYR A 418 -10.61 -11.24 -9.36
CA TYR A 418 -10.02 -9.97 -9.77
C TYR A 418 -8.50 -9.98 -9.59
N MET A 419 -8.01 -10.39 -8.42
CA MET A 419 -6.59 -10.54 -8.14
C MET A 419 -5.90 -11.55 -9.06
N HIS A 420 -6.58 -12.64 -9.41
CA HIS A 420 -6.08 -13.64 -10.35
C HIS A 420 -5.78 -13.02 -11.72
N GLU A 421 -6.72 -12.27 -12.26
CA GLU A 421 -6.56 -11.63 -13.57
C GLU A 421 -5.55 -10.48 -13.53
N THR A 422 -5.52 -9.71 -12.42
CA THR A 422 -4.45 -8.73 -12.16
C THR A 422 -3.08 -9.40 -12.18
N GLY A 423 -2.93 -10.57 -11.54
CA GLY A 423 -1.68 -11.33 -11.51
C GLY A 423 -1.14 -11.68 -12.90
N HIS A 424 -2.01 -11.93 -13.86
CA HIS A 424 -1.58 -12.16 -15.24
C HIS A 424 -0.99 -10.91 -15.90
N THR A 425 -1.52 -9.72 -15.58
CA THR A 425 -0.93 -8.46 -16.05
C THR A 425 0.39 -8.11 -15.36
N LEU A 426 0.65 -8.73 -14.21
CA LEU A 426 1.91 -8.66 -13.46
C LEU A 426 2.87 -9.82 -13.81
N ALA A 427 2.68 -10.45 -14.96
CA ALA A 427 3.47 -11.58 -15.47
C ALA A 427 3.48 -12.84 -14.60
N ILE A 428 2.54 -13.02 -13.67
CA ILE A 428 2.46 -14.23 -12.87
C ILE A 428 1.81 -15.36 -13.68
N PHE A 429 2.62 -16.30 -14.15
CA PHE A 429 2.21 -17.46 -14.96
C PHE A 429 2.77 -18.77 -14.40
N PRO A 430 2.21 -19.30 -13.27
CA PRO A 430 2.74 -20.50 -12.64
C PRO A 430 2.62 -21.72 -13.53
N ILE A 431 3.74 -22.29 -13.97
CA ILE A 431 3.79 -23.43 -14.88
C ILE A 431 3.20 -24.68 -14.23
N GLY A 432 2.01 -25.09 -14.70
CA GLY A 432 1.28 -26.26 -14.20
C GLY A 432 0.48 -25.99 -12.93
N GLY A 433 0.76 -24.96 -12.13
CA GLY A 433 -0.01 -24.57 -10.94
C GLY A 433 -1.38 -23.97 -11.31
N HIS A 434 -1.48 -23.33 -12.44
CA HIS A 434 -2.69 -22.77 -13.05
C HIS A 434 -3.58 -23.84 -13.74
N ASN A 435 -3.52 -25.06 -13.32
CA ASN A 435 -4.12 -26.20 -14.03
C ASN A 435 -5.63 -26.31 -13.78
N PRO A 436 -6.48 -26.42 -14.82
CA PRO A 436 -7.91 -26.63 -14.69
C PRO A 436 -8.28 -27.93 -13.96
N ASN A 437 -7.37 -28.92 -13.89
CA ASN A 437 -7.57 -30.17 -13.15
C ASN A 437 -7.28 -30.06 -11.64
N SER A 438 -7.06 -28.87 -11.12
CA SER A 438 -6.83 -28.60 -9.68
C SER A 438 -8.06 -28.04 -8.95
N GLY A 439 -9.17 -27.77 -9.65
CA GLY A 439 -10.35 -27.07 -9.12
C GLY A 439 -11.15 -27.82 -8.04
N ALA A 440 -10.91 -29.11 -7.80
CA ALA A 440 -11.71 -29.88 -6.84
C ALA A 440 -10.96 -31.07 -6.21
N PRO A 441 -11.28 -31.47 -4.95
CA PRO A 441 -10.59 -32.54 -4.23
C PRO A 441 -10.65 -33.94 -4.87
N TRP A 442 -11.58 -34.18 -5.78
CA TRP A 442 -11.66 -35.44 -6.53
C TRP A 442 -10.77 -35.48 -7.77
N GLN A 443 -10.07 -34.39 -8.09
CA GLN A 443 -9.11 -34.31 -9.19
C GLN A 443 -7.69 -34.53 -8.67
N LEU A 444 -6.88 -35.34 -9.39
CA LEU A 444 -5.48 -35.59 -9.01
C LEU A 444 -4.63 -34.32 -8.98
N GLY A 445 -4.90 -33.37 -9.89
CA GLY A 445 -4.23 -32.09 -9.94
C GLY A 445 -4.39 -31.27 -8.66
N TRP A 446 -5.58 -31.34 -8.03
CA TRP A 446 -5.83 -30.66 -6.76
C TRP A 446 -4.88 -31.14 -5.65
N TRP A 447 -4.68 -32.45 -5.48
CA TRP A 447 -3.76 -33.01 -4.49
C TRP A 447 -2.31 -32.67 -4.80
N PHE A 448 -1.98 -32.60 -6.07
CA PHE A 448 -0.64 -32.28 -6.56
C PHE A 448 -0.25 -30.84 -6.28
N TRP A 449 -1.19 -29.90 -6.46
CA TRP A 449 -0.98 -28.46 -6.33
C TRP A 449 -1.55 -27.88 -5.02
N ARG A 450 -1.93 -28.75 -4.10
CA ARG A 450 -2.47 -28.35 -2.80
C ARG A 450 -1.55 -27.45 -1.98
N PRO A 451 -0.21 -27.58 -2.02
CA PRO A 451 0.67 -26.64 -1.32
C PRO A 451 0.58 -25.22 -1.88
N TYR A 452 0.34 -25.08 -3.19
CA TYR A 452 0.26 -23.79 -3.87
C TYR A 452 -1.10 -23.12 -3.58
N LYS A 453 -1.17 -22.38 -2.47
CA LYS A 453 -2.35 -21.65 -2.01
C LYS A 453 -2.27 -20.21 -2.47
N SER A 454 -2.65 -20.00 -3.69
CA SER A 454 -2.68 -18.71 -4.38
C SER A 454 -4.00 -18.58 -5.12
N CYS A 455 -4.50 -17.36 -5.30
CA CYS A 455 -5.60 -17.09 -6.22
C CYS A 455 -5.23 -17.49 -7.67
N MET A 456 -3.93 -17.54 -8.02
CA MET A 456 -3.45 -18.04 -9.31
C MET A 456 -3.70 -19.53 -9.53
N ASN A 457 -3.97 -20.31 -8.48
CA ASN A 457 -4.34 -21.71 -8.56
C ASN A 457 -5.86 -21.87 -8.62
N TYR A 458 -6.40 -22.45 -9.68
CA TYR A 458 -7.84 -22.72 -9.83
C TYR A 458 -8.49 -23.52 -8.70
N GLY A 459 -7.68 -24.20 -7.87
CA GLY A 459 -8.15 -24.86 -6.65
C GLY A 459 -8.50 -23.88 -5.53
N TYR A 460 -8.00 -22.65 -5.59
CA TYR A 460 -8.14 -21.65 -4.53
C TYR A 460 -8.69 -20.30 -4.98
N ILE A 461 -8.81 -20.03 -6.27
CA ILE A 461 -9.25 -18.74 -6.85
C ILE A 461 -10.53 -18.17 -6.21
N TYR A 462 -11.45 -19.01 -5.74
CA TYR A 462 -12.71 -18.57 -5.12
C TYR A 462 -12.71 -18.66 -3.58
N THR A 463 -11.55 -18.95 -2.98
CA THR A 463 -11.42 -19.13 -1.53
C THR A 463 -10.25 -18.36 -0.94
N THR A 464 -9.47 -17.66 -1.76
CA THR A 464 -8.26 -16.96 -1.35
C THR A 464 -8.15 -15.66 -2.15
N VAL A 465 -7.91 -14.55 -1.47
CA VAL A 465 -7.53 -13.27 -2.07
C VAL A 465 -6.10 -13.01 -1.60
N ASP A 466 -5.16 -13.74 -2.20
CA ASP A 466 -3.74 -13.64 -1.89
C ASP A 466 -2.94 -14.41 -2.95
N TYR A 467 -1.71 -14.00 -3.19
CA TYR A 467 -0.71 -14.77 -3.91
C TYR A 467 0.08 -15.65 -2.96
N SER A 468 0.79 -16.65 -3.47
CA SER A 468 1.62 -17.50 -2.62
C SER A 468 3.02 -16.93 -2.43
N ASP A 469 3.57 -17.13 -1.22
CA ASP A 469 4.94 -16.77 -0.83
C ASP A 469 5.96 -17.91 -1.02
N GLY A 470 5.55 -19.06 -1.55
CA GLY A 470 6.42 -20.23 -1.74
C GLY A 470 6.81 -20.98 -0.47
N SER A 471 6.27 -20.60 0.69
CA SER A 471 6.72 -21.13 2.01
C SER A 471 6.25 -22.54 2.33
N ARG A 472 5.29 -23.12 1.55
CA ARG A 472 4.64 -24.40 1.84
C ARG A 472 5.31 -25.61 1.20
N GLY A 473 6.48 -25.40 0.62
CA GLY A 473 7.38 -26.46 0.15
C GLY A 473 7.22 -26.80 -1.33
N LEU A 474 7.50 -28.06 -1.68
CA LEU A 474 7.56 -28.48 -3.09
C LEU A 474 6.25 -28.18 -3.83
N ARG A 475 6.36 -27.47 -4.97
CA ARG A 475 5.27 -27.00 -5.84
C ARG A 475 4.44 -25.84 -5.28
N ASP A 476 4.92 -25.18 -4.30
CA ASP A 476 4.45 -23.88 -3.92
C ASP A 476 5.31 -22.83 -4.66
N PHE A 477 4.71 -22.08 -5.57
CA PHE A 477 5.39 -20.98 -6.26
C PHE A 477 5.42 -19.77 -5.34
N ASN A 478 6.41 -18.92 -5.51
CA ASN A 478 6.46 -17.62 -4.85
C ASN A 478 5.99 -16.55 -5.84
N ASP A 479 4.67 -16.37 -5.94
CA ASP A 479 4.05 -15.44 -6.86
C ASP A 479 4.44 -13.99 -6.55
N TRP A 480 4.57 -13.64 -5.25
CA TRP A 480 4.99 -12.33 -4.82
C TRP A 480 6.41 -11.98 -5.29
N ALA A 481 7.33 -12.95 -5.27
CA ALA A 481 8.69 -12.75 -5.77
C ALA A 481 8.80 -12.83 -7.29
N ASP A 482 7.86 -13.52 -7.96
CA ASP A 482 7.84 -13.66 -9.42
C ASP A 482 7.08 -12.53 -10.13
N MET A 483 6.43 -11.65 -9.36
CA MET A 483 5.67 -10.51 -9.86
C MET A 483 6.59 -9.48 -10.53
N ASP A 484 6.16 -8.97 -11.67
CA ASP A 484 6.83 -7.91 -12.42
C ASP A 484 5.86 -6.76 -12.67
N LEU A 485 6.01 -5.68 -11.90
CA LEU A 485 5.19 -4.48 -11.99
C LEU A 485 5.38 -3.73 -13.31
N THR A 486 6.51 -3.94 -13.99
CA THR A 486 6.86 -3.28 -15.25
C THR A 486 6.45 -4.08 -16.50
N ALA A 487 5.91 -5.28 -16.33
CA ALA A 487 5.64 -6.23 -17.43
C ALA A 487 4.76 -5.67 -18.56
N PHE A 488 3.90 -4.73 -18.25
CA PHE A 488 2.97 -4.11 -19.22
C PHE A 488 3.60 -2.95 -19.99
N GLN A 489 4.68 -2.38 -19.51
CA GLN A 489 5.39 -1.25 -20.12
C GLN A 489 6.30 -1.67 -21.29
N SER A 490 6.64 -2.96 -21.39
CA SER A 490 7.61 -3.53 -22.35
C SER A 490 7.03 -3.91 -23.71
#